data_0384e609850143539e9dfdd893ec56db
#
_entry.id   0384e609850143539e9dfdd893ec56db
#
_cell.length_a   1.000
_cell.length_b   1.000
_cell.length_c   1.000
_cell.angle_alpha   90.00
_cell.angle_beta   90.00
_cell.angle_gamma   90.00
#
_symmetry.space_group_name_H-M   'P 1'
#
loop_
_entity.id
_entity.type
_entity.pdbx_description
1 polymer ?
#
loop_
_entity_poly.entity_id
_entity_poly.type
_entity_poly.pdbx_seq_one_letter_code
_entity_poly.pdbx_strand_id
1 'polypeptide(L)'
;SMLLLLSLTGNLGPEGGGLQIGNSAKTKTMAFAFDGIGTAFRGISGTTWDYDHGDMQALNRATYGDELAAEIDQHYQESIRKAWFPSHSQKGWKMGFFAGNGGANWRASGKQWRKHAFEKLETIVALVPDAGITSHYADYVLPIAHHYERADMMLQSRTPYVQVLDAAVPPLGESVDDWEANRRLAEAISRRASERGIGVIEDNVNGRRVQRDYKRCLDLFTMAGRIKSVKDVCQYIIDTTPG
;
A
#
# COMPACT_ATOMS: atom_id res chain seq x y z
N SER A 1 9.90 -8.98 24.57
CA SER A 1 8.71 -8.44 23.89
C SER A 1 7.74 -7.88 24.91
N MET A 2 7.09 -6.76 24.59
CA MET A 2 6.11 -6.12 25.49
C MET A 2 4.98 -7.06 25.93
N LEU A 3 4.48 -7.91 25.03
CA LEU A 3 3.45 -8.90 25.35
C LEU A 3 3.92 -9.88 26.44
N LEU A 4 5.15 -10.34 26.38
CA LEU A 4 5.70 -11.22 27.39
C LEU A 4 5.79 -10.52 28.76
N LEU A 5 6.22 -9.26 28.78
CA LEU A 5 6.30 -8.47 30.00
C LEU A 5 4.91 -8.27 30.62
N LEU A 6 3.90 -7.92 29.82
CA LEU A 6 2.52 -7.79 30.27
C LEU A 6 1.94 -9.10 30.79
N SER A 7 2.28 -10.24 30.17
CA SER A 7 1.88 -11.56 30.62
C SER A 7 2.50 -11.90 31.98
N LEU A 8 3.80 -11.67 32.14
CA LEU A 8 4.54 -11.96 33.36
C LEU A 8 4.13 -11.07 34.55
N THR A 9 3.63 -9.87 34.26
CA THR A 9 3.17 -8.92 35.29
C THR A 9 1.66 -9.00 35.55
N GLY A 10 0.96 -9.97 34.95
CA GLY A 10 -0.49 -10.15 35.14
C GLY A 10 -1.36 -9.06 34.55
N ASN A 11 -0.83 -8.24 33.65
CA ASN A 11 -1.55 -7.12 33.02
C ASN A 11 -2.23 -7.50 31.69
N LEU A 12 -2.34 -8.79 31.36
CA LEU A 12 -3.17 -9.28 30.27
C LEU A 12 -4.48 -9.83 30.84
N GLY A 13 -5.59 -9.18 30.45
CA GLY A 13 -6.95 -9.61 30.83
C GLY A 13 -7.69 -8.77 31.88
N PRO A 14 -7.03 -8.15 32.88
CA PRO A 14 -7.73 -7.23 33.77
C PRO A 14 -8.30 -6.03 33.01
N GLU A 15 -9.43 -5.51 33.47
CA GLU A 15 -10.02 -4.27 32.97
C GLU A 15 -9.01 -3.11 33.09
N GLY A 16 -8.79 -2.38 31.99
CA GLY A 16 -7.79 -1.32 31.91
C GLY A 16 -6.36 -1.80 31.69
N GLY A 17 -6.12 -3.12 31.67
CA GLY A 17 -4.83 -3.74 31.33
C GLY A 17 -4.76 -4.15 29.86
N GLY A 18 -3.57 -4.57 29.45
CA GLY A 18 -3.34 -5.11 28.11
C GLY A 18 -2.51 -4.23 27.20
N LEU A 19 -2.28 -4.71 25.99
CA LEU A 19 -1.65 -3.98 24.90
C LEU A 19 -2.71 -3.68 23.86
N GLN A 20 -3.03 -2.44 23.68
CA GLN A 20 -3.85 -2.02 22.55
C GLN A 20 -2.99 -1.98 21.29
N ILE A 21 -2.94 -3.10 20.58
CA ILE A 21 -2.45 -3.14 19.20
C ILE A 21 -3.62 -2.69 18.36
N GLY A 22 -3.36 -1.64 17.57
CA GLY A 22 -4.39 -1.05 16.75
C GLY A 22 -5.29 -2.04 16.02
N ASN A 23 -6.56 -2.07 16.37
CA ASN A 23 -7.58 -2.69 15.56
C ASN A 23 -8.11 -1.63 14.59
N SER A 24 -7.81 -1.81 13.30
CA SER A 24 -8.54 -1.07 12.29
C SER A 24 -10.02 -1.39 12.42
N ALA A 25 -10.85 -0.39 12.54
CA ALA A 25 -12.29 -0.56 12.40
C ALA A 25 -12.55 -1.38 11.12
N LYS A 26 -13.45 -2.35 11.19
CA LYS A 26 -13.83 -3.17 10.03
C LYS A 26 -14.66 -2.32 9.04
N THR A 27 -14.05 -1.25 8.54
CA THR A 27 -14.66 -0.43 7.52
C THR A 27 -14.59 -1.16 6.19
N LYS A 28 -15.69 -1.16 5.45
CA LYS A 28 -15.64 -1.53 4.04
C LYS A 28 -14.85 -0.44 3.33
N THR A 29 -13.59 -0.71 3.07
CA THR A 29 -12.78 0.21 2.26
C THR A 29 -13.22 0.13 0.81
N MET A 30 -13.11 1.22 0.08
CA MET A 30 -13.40 1.27 -1.37
C MET A 30 -12.60 0.22 -2.18
N ALA A 31 -11.51 -0.32 -1.63
CA ALA A 31 -10.78 -1.42 -2.26
C ALA A 31 -11.67 -2.65 -2.56
N PHE A 32 -12.76 -2.84 -1.83
CA PHE A 32 -13.72 -3.91 -2.11
C PHE A 32 -14.69 -3.59 -3.27
N ALA A 33 -14.87 -2.31 -3.59
CA ALA A 33 -15.68 -1.90 -4.73
C ALA A 33 -14.98 -2.12 -6.08
N PHE A 34 -13.65 -2.35 -6.05
CA PHE A 34 -12.82 -2.56 -7.24
C PHE A 34 -12.50 -4.05 -7.44
N ASP A 35 -13.51 -4.90 -7.61
CA ASP A 35 -13.35 -6.35 -7.68
C ASP A 35 -12.27 -6.85 -8.67
N GLY A 36 -12.02 -6.14 -9.74
CA GLY A 36 -10.98 -6.49 -10.70
C GLY A 36 -9.58 -5.97 -10.32
N ILE A 37 -9.49 -4.78 -9.76
CA ILE A 37 -8.21 -4.10 -9.44
C ILE A 37 -7.80 -4.38 -8.00
N GLY A 38 -8.75 -4.41 -7.07
CA GLY A 38 -8.47 -4.62 -5.64
C GLY A 38 -7.86 -5.98 -5.31
N THR A 39 -8.17 -7.03 -6.07
CA THR A 39 -7.58 -8.36 -5.88
C THR A 39 -6.09 -8.41 -6.18
N ALA A 40 -5.56 -7.52 -7.02
CA ALA A 40 -4.14 -7.44 -7.30
C ALA A 40 -3.33 -6.91 -6.10
N PHE A 41 -3.92 -6.03 -5.30
CA PHE A 41 -3.24 -5.45 -4.13
C PHE A 41 -3.13 -6.40 -2.95
N ARG A 42 -4.00 -7.40 -2.85
CA ARG A 42 -4.00 -8.38 -1.75
C ARG A 42 -2.94 -9.46 -1.89
N GLY A 43 -2.39 -9.64 -3.08
CA GLY A 43 -1.47 -10.72 -3.37
C GLY A 43 -0.02 -10.40 -3.07
N ILE A 44 0.32 -9.13 -2.79
CA ILE A 44 1.72 -8.71 -2.71
C ILE A 44 2.07 -8.41 -1.26
N SER A 45 2.84 -9.30 -0.66
CA SER A 45 3.47 -9.03 0.62
C SER A 45 4.81 -8.32 0.39
N GLY A 46 5.04 -7.23 1.12
CA GLY A 46 6.36 -6.59 1.14
C GLY A 46 7.46 -7.57 1.54
N THR A 47 7.14 -8.56 2.36
CA THR A 47 8.08 -9.60 2.82
C THR A 47 8.58 -10.47 1.68
N THR A 48 7.70 -10.98 0.82
CA THR A 48 8.11 -11.81 -0.32
C THR A 48 8.89 -11.00 -1.36
N TRP A 49 8.48 -9.77 -1.60
CA TRP A 49 9.20 -8.89 -2.50
C TRP A 49 10.59 -8.51 -1.95
N ASP A 50 10.69 -8.17 -0.66
CA ASP A 50 11.96 -7.88 0.01
C ASP A 50 12.90 -9.09 -0.02
N TYR A 51 12.38 -10.30 0.16
CA TYR A 51 13.17 -11.52 0.13
C TYR A 51 13.80 -11.77 -1.24
N ASP A 52 13.00 -11.69 -2.29
CA ASP A 52 13.46 -12.01 -3.65
C ASP A 52 14.24 -10.87 -4.32
N HIS A 53 13.97 -9.61 -3.96
CA HIS A 53 14.57 -8.45 -4.61
C HIS A 53 15.52 -7.65 -3.71
N GLY A 54 15.48 -7.86 -2.39
CA GLY A 54 16.28 -7.15 -1.41
C GLY A 54 17.59 -7.84 -1.05
N ASP A 55 18.06 -8.83 -1.84
CA ASP A 55 19.25 -9.66 -1.59
C ASP A 55 19.25 -10.33 -0.20
N MET A 56 18.05 -10.66 0.31
CA MET A 56 17.90 -11.28 1.63
C MET A 56 18.62 -12.64 1.72
N GLN A 57 18.70 -13.38 0.63
CA GLN A 57 19.47 -14.64 0.58
C GLN A 57 20.96 -14.39 0.82
N ALA A 58 21.54 -13.37 0.16
CA ALA A 58 22.94 -13.01 0.37
C ALA A 58 23.18 -12.49 1.79
N LEU A 59 22.25 -11.71 2.32
CA LEU A 59 22.30 -11.21 3.69
C LEU A 59 22.22 -12.35 4.70
N ASN A 60 21.33 -13.33 4.49
CA ASN A 60 21.20 -14.50 5.35
C ASN A 60 22.50 -15.33 5.37
N ARG A 61 23.13 -15.56 4.20
CA ARG A 61 24.42 -16.25 4.12
C ARG A 61 25.51 -15.51 4.88
N ALA A 62 25.59 -14.20 4.70
CA ALA A 62 26.58 -13.39 5.41
C ALA A 62 26.36 -13.34 6.92
N THR A 63 25.12 -13.49 7.40
CA THR A 63 24.77 -13.38 8.82
C THR A 63 24.80 -14.73 9.53
N TYR A 64 24.31 -15.78 8.90
CA TYR A 64 24.03 -17.08 9.53
C TYR A 64 24.87 -18.23 8.99
N GLY A 65 25.65 -18.01 7.94
CA GLY A 65 26.37 -19.05 7.21
C GLY A 65 25.51 -19.80 6.19
N ASP A 66 26.14 -20.59 5.35
CA ASP A 66 25.51 -21.23 4.19
C ASP A 66 24.42 -22.24 4.57
N GLU A 67 24.65 -23.03 5.62
CA GLU A 67 23.75 -24.11 6.04
C GLU A 67 22.42 -23.56 6.52
N LEU A 68 22.42 -22.64 7.51
CA LEU A 68 21.18 -22.06 8.03
C LEU A 68 20.51 -21.17 7.01
N ALA A 69 21.26 -20.47 6.16
CA ALA A 69 20.69 -19.68 5.08
C ALA A 69 19.95 -20.55 4.05
N ALA A 70 20.47 -21.73 3.73
CA ALA A 70 19.80 -22.69 2.85
C ALA A 70 18.51 -23.24 3.48
N GLU A 71 18.50 -23.51 4.76
CA GLU A 71 17.31 -23.93 5.51
C GLU A 71 16.24 -22.84 5.50
N ILE A 72 16.62 -21.58 5.76
CA ILE A 72 15.72 -20.42 5.69
C ILE A 72 15.11 -20.29 4.29
N ASP A 73 15.91 -20.42 3.23
CA ASP A 73 15.41 -20.35 1.86
C ASP A 73 14.44 -21.50 1.54
N GLN A 74 14.75 -22.72 1.99
CA GLN A 74 13.85 -23.87 1.84
C GLN A 74 12.49 -23.61 2.49
N HIS A 75 12.47 -23.11 3.72
CA HIS A 75 11.23 -22.76 4.42
C HIS A 75 10.48 -21.64 3.74
N TYR A 76 11.18 -20.65 3.21
CA TYR A 76 10.57 -19.59 2.42
C TYR A 76 9.88 -20.15 1.17
N GLN A 77 10.57 -20.98 0.37
CA GLN A 77 10.01 -21.59 -0.83
C GLN A 77 8.82 -22.52 -0.49
N GLU A 78 8.90 -23.23 0.62
CA GLU A 78 7.78 -24.04 1.10
C GLU A 78 6.56 -23.17 1.46
N SER A 79 6.76 -22.02 2.09
CA SER A 79 5.68 -21.09 2.47
C SER A 79 4.97 -20.51 1.25
N ILE A 80 5.72 -20.23 0.17
CA ILE A 80 5.15 -19.80 -1.12
C ILE A 80 4.34 -20.93 -1.76
N ARG A 81 4.92 -22.15 -1.80
CA ARG A 81 4.24 -23.32 -2.38
C ARG A 81 2.94 -23.67 -1.64
N LYS A 82 2.92 -23.54 -0.32
CA LYS A 82 1.73 -23.75 0.53
C LYS A 82 0.76 -22.57 0.54
N ALA A 83 1.06 -21.49 -0.18
CA ALA A 83 0.29 -20.25 -0.20
C ALA A 83 0.10 -19.61 1.20
N TRP A 84 1.05 -19.82 2.11
CA TRP A 84 1.09 -19.13 3.40
C TRP A 84 1.48 -17.66 3.23
N PHE A 85 2.37 -17.38 2.28
CA PHE A 85 2.64 -16.04 1.78
C PHE A 85 2.16 -15.89 0.34
N PRO A 86 1.58 -14.73 -0.02
CA PRO A 86 1.24 -14.48 -1.40
C PRO A 86 2.52 -14.38 -2.25
N SER A 87 2.54 -15.10 -3.36
CA SER A 87 3.59 -14.95 -4.35
C SER A 87 3.50 -13.57 -5.03
N HIS A 88 4.62 -12.96 -5.34
CA HIS A 88 4.65 -11.79 -6.21
C HIS A 88 4.93 -12.20 -7.67
N SER A 89 4.78 -11.26 -8.60
CA SER A 89 5.11 -11.52 -10.00
C SER A 89 6.60 -11.86 -10.16
N GLN A 90 6.92 -12.97 -10.81
CA GLN A 90 8.30 -13.35 -11.13
C GLN A 90 9.03 -12.33 -12.04
N LYS A 91 8.28 -11.48 -12.73
CA LYS A 91 8.87 -10.43 -13.60
C LYS A 91 9.45 -9.25 -12.85
N GLY A 92 9.30 -9.21 -11.53
CA GLY A 92 9.68 -8.07 -10.70
C GLY A 92 8.76 -6.86 -10.86
N TRP A 93 8.93 -5.88 -10.00
CA TRP A 93 8.23 -4.61 -10.10
C TRP A 93 9.03 -3.65 -10.96
N LYS A 94 8.34 -2.97 -11.85
CA LYS A 94 8.94 -1.97 -12.73
C LYS A 94 8.71 -0.56 -12.23
N MET A 95 7.62 -0.34 -11.50
CA MET A 95 7.23 0.97 -11.01
C MET A 95 6.85 0.90 -9.54
N GLY A 96 7.35 1.85 -8.75
CA GLY A 96 7.01 2.03 -7.35
C GLY A 96 6.30 3.36 -7.11
N PHE A 97 5.14 3.33 -6.45
CA PHE A 97 4.47 4.50 -5.92
C PHE A 97 4.67 4.58 -4.42
N PHE A 98 5.22 5.69 -3.95
CA PHE A 98 5.48 5.94 -2.53
C PHE A 98 4.60 7.10 -2.07
N ALA A 99 3.44 6.76 -1.50
CA ALA A 99 2.47 7.73 -1.03
C ALA A 99 2.56 7.89 0.49
N GLY A 100 2.79 9.10 0.97
CA GLY A 100 2.78 9.45 2.38
C GLY A 100 3.79 8.70 3.25
N ASN A 101 4.80 8.07 2.66
CA ASN A 101 5.82 7.36 3.42
C ASN A 101 7.24 7.68 2.95
N GLY A 102 8.16 7.67 3.91
CA GLY A 102 9.58 7.81 3.65
C GLY A 102 10.22 6.48 3.21
N GLY A 103 9.72 5.84 2.13
CA GLY A 103 10.17 4.51 1.68
C GLY A 103 11.68 4.35 1.59
N ALA A 104 12.41 5.42 1.30
CA ALA A 104 13.86 5.41 1.22
C ALA A 104 14.59 5.33 2.58
N ASN A 105 13.94 5.69 3.69
CA ASN A 105 14.60 5.76 5.00
C ASN A 105 13.75 5.24 6.17
N TRP A 106 12.49 4.93 5.96
CA TRP A 106 11.57 4.53 7.04
C TRP A 106 11.81 3.11 7.55
N ARG A 107 12.37 2.24 6.74
CA ARG A 107 12.65 0.86 7.12
C ARG A 107 14.04 0.73 7.73
N ALA A 108 14.21 -0.26 8.62
CA ALA A 108 15.54 -0.70 9.03
C ALA A 108 16.37 -1.01 7.78
N SER A 109 17.66 -0.64 7.82
CA SER A 109 18.56 -0.80 6.67
C SER A 109 18.16 0.01 5.41
N GLY A 110 17.66 1.22 5.56
CA GLY A 110 17.24 2.09 4.45
C GLY A 110 18.28 2.23 3.33
N LYS A 111 19.59 2.17 3.65
CA LYS A 111 20.66 2.15 2.64
C LYS A 111 20.60 0.90 1.76
N GLN A 112 20.35 -0.26 2.36
CA GLN A 112 20.21 -1.52 1.61
C GLN A 112 18.95 -1.49 0.74
N TRP A 113 17.85 -0.98 1.28
CA TRP A 113 16.60 -0.79 0.55
C TRP A 113 16.79 0.07 -0.70
N ARG A 114 17.47 1.20 -0.59
CA ARG A 114 17.77 2.05 -1.74
C ARG A 114 18.61 1.32 -2.77
N LYS A 115 19.71 0.70 -2.34
CA LYS A 115 20.64 0.00 -3.23
C LYS A 115 20.01 -1.23 -3.92
N HIS A 116 19.20 -2.01 -3.22
CA HIS A 116 18.76 -3.31 -3.71
C HIS A 116 17.31 -3.32 -4.22
N ALA A 117 16.49 -2.38 -3.76
CA ALA A 117 15.09 -2.30 -4.18
C ALA A 117 14.84 -1.15 -5.16
N PHE A 118 15.25 0.08 -4.82
CA PHE A 118 14.99 1.24 -5.66
C PHE A 118 15.71 1.17 -7.01
N GLU A 119 16.96 0.70 -7.02
CA GLU A 119 17.74 0.56 -8.25
C GLU A 119 17.17 -0.49 -9.24
N LYS A 120 16.27 -1.36 -8.77
CA LYS A 120 15.59 -2.35 -9.62
C LYS A 120 14.29 -1.83 -10.24
N LEU A 121 13.80 -0.69 -9.80
CA LEU A 121 12.61 -0.06 -10.35
C LEU A 121 12.97 0.78 -11.59
N GLU A 122 12.18 0.66 -12.64
CA GLU A 122 12.32 1.47 -13.86
C GLU A 122 11.76 2.88 -13.64
N THR A 123 10.83 3.04 -12.71
CA THR A 123 10.20 4.32 -12.41
C THR A 123 9.79 4.38 -10.94
N ILE A 124 10.14 5.47 -10.29
CA ILE A 124 9.76 5.78 -8.91
C ILE A 124 8.92 7.06 -8.90
N VAL A 125 7.74 6.97 -8.34
CA VAL A 125 6.81 8.11 -8.17
C VAL A 125 6.61 8.35 -6.69
N ALA A 126 6.89 9.56 -6.22
CA ALA A 126 6.63 9.98 -4.85
C ALA A 126 5.42 10.91 -4.80
N LEU A 127 4.44 10.56 -3.98
CA LEU A 127 3.28 11.39 -3.66
C LEU A 127 3.47 11.90 -2.23
N VAL A 128 3.93 13.10 -2.08
CA VAL A 128 4.42 13.64 -0.80
C VAL A 128 4.01 15.10 -0.59
N PRO A 129 3.73 15.49 0.66
CA PRO A 129 3.44 16.90 1.00
C PRO A 129 4.69 17.77 1.09
N ASP A 130 5.85 17.14 1.26
CA ASP A 130 7.14 17.82 1.41
C ASP A 130 8.27 17.01 0.77
N ALA A 131 9.38 17.66 0.47
CA ALA A 131 10.53 17.05 -0.17
C ALA A 131 11.38 16.26 0.86
N GLY A 132 10.97 15.03 1.13
CA GLY A 132 11.72 14.07 1.94
C GLY A 132 12.78 13.30 1.14
N ILE A 133 13.51 12.41 1.82
CA ILE A 133 14.58 11.59 1.19
C ILE A 133 14.04 10.76 0.00
N THR A 134 12.82 10.25 0.06
CA THR A 134 12.22 9.47 -1.03
C THR A 134 12.10 10.32 -2.31
N SER A 135 11.79 11.62 -2.19
CA SER A 135 11.67 12.52 -3.34
C SER A 135 12.98 12.69 -4.09
N HIS A 136 14.14 12.60 -3.41
CA HIS A 136 15.46 12.68 -4.06
C HIS A 136 15.80 11.47 -4.93
N TYR A 137 15.10 10.35 -4.74
CA TYR A 137 15.24 9.13 -5.53
C TYR A 137 14.10 8.93 -6.53
N ALA A 138 13.10 9.80 -6.52
CA ALA A 138 11.94 9.67 -7.39
C ALA A 138 12.21 10.30 -8.76
N ASP A 139 11.72 9.64 -9.82
CA ASP A 139 11.70 10.19 -11.17
C ASP A 139 10.59 11.23 -11.31
N TYR A 140 9.50 11.06 -10.56
CA TYR A 140 8.38 12.00 -10.53
C TYR A 140 7.97 12.26 -9.07
N VAL A 141 7.85 13.54 -8.75
CA VAL A 141 7.32 13.99 -7.46
C VAL A 141 6.00 14.69 -7.69
N LEU A 142 4.94 14.14 -7.12
CA LEU A 142 3.60 14.70 -7.18
C LEU A 142 3.29 15.37 -5.85
N PRO A 143 3.04 16.69 -5.83
CA PRO A 143 2.75 17.41 -4.60
C PRO A 143 1.37 17.04 -4.08
N ILE A 144 1.32 16.54 -2.84
CA ILE A 144 0.08 16.15 -2.17
C ILE A 144 -0.21 17.13 -1.04
N ALA A 145 -1.47 17.51 -0.92
CA ALA A 145 -1.94 18.40 0.12
C ALA A 145 -1.66 17.83 1.52
N HIS A 146 -1.18 18.67 2.42
CA HIS A 146 -0.96 18.33 3.82
C HIS A 146 -2.29 18.13 4.55
N HIS A 147 -2.29 17.50 5.75
CA HIS A 147 -3.57 17.14 6.42
C HIS A 147 -4.45 18.36 6.77
N TYR A 148 -3.90 19.56 6.97
CA TYR A 148 -4.69 20.76 7.18
C TYR A 148 -5.26 21.37 5.90
N GLU A 149 -4.80 20.89 4.74
CA GLU A 149 -5.14 21.41 3.42
C GLU A 149 -6.15 20.53 2.68
N ARG A 150 -6.58 19.41 3.29
CA ARG A 150 -7.48 18.45 2.66
C ARG A 150 -8.55 17.94 3.60
N ALA A 151 -9.68 17.50 3.06
CA ALA A 151 -10.61 16.66 3.79
C ALA A 151 -10.04 15.23 3.90
N ASP A 152 -10.33 14.55 5.00
CA ASP A 152 -9.88 13.19 5.22
C ASP A 152 -10.76 12.50 6.26
N MET A 153 -10.55 11.22 6.47
CA MET A 153 -11.17 10.45 7.55
C MET A 153 -10.08 9.74 8.34
N MET A 154 -10.05 9.97 9.63
CA MET A 154 -9.16 9.26 10.51
C MET A 154 -9.81 7.97 11.00
N LEU A 155 -9.32 6.86 10.50
CA LEU A 155 -9.69 5.50 10.91
C LEU A 155 -8.51 4.87 11.66
N GLN A 156 -8.05 5.53 12.71
CA GLN A 156 -6.94 5.01 13.49
C GLN A 156 -7.39 3.94 14.46
N SER A 157 -6.65 2.87 14.46
CA SER A 157 -6.77 1.74 15.37
C SER A 157 -6.60 2.07 16.88
N ARG A 158 -6.28 3.31 17.21
CA ARG A 158 -6.05 3.77 18.59
C ARG A 158 -7.27 4.43 19.21
N THR A 159 -8.32 4.64 18.44
CA THR A 159 -9.58 5.22 18.91
C THR A 159 -10.76 4.45 18.32
N PRO A 160 -11.83 4.20 19.08
CA PRO A 160 -13.04 3.59 18.54
C PRO A 160 -13.87 4.59 17.72
N TYR A 161 -13.48 5.85 17.69
CA TYR A 161 -14.23 6.90 17.00
C TYR A 161 -13.73 7.11 15.57
N VAL A 162 -14.67 7.21 14.66
CA VAL A 162 -14.43 7.70 13.31
C VAL A 162 -14.42 9.23 13.36
N GLN A 163 -13.35 9.84 12.89
CA GLN A 163 -13.21 11.30 12.84
C GLN A 163 -13.16 11.75 11.39
N VAL A 164 -14.07 12.63 11.02
CA VAL A 164 -14.05 13.31 9.73
C VAL A 164 -13.31 14.63 9.90
N LEU A 165 -12.31 14.85 9.07
CA LEU A 165 -11.52 16.07 9.03
C LEU A 165 -11.96 16.89 7.82
N ASP A 166 -12.09 18.20 8.00
CA ASP A 166 -12.24 19.13 6.87
C ASP A 166 -10.97 19.96 6.69
N ALA A 167 -10.76 20.50 5.50
CA ALA A 167 -9.63 21.38 5.23
C ALA A 167 -9.73 22.66 6.06
N ALA A 168 -8.68 22.98 6.81
CA ALA A 168 -8.59 24.22 7.57
C ALA A 168 -8.06 25.38 6.73
N VAL A 169 -7.27 25.07 5.70
CA VAL A 169 -6.67 26.03 4.76
C VAL A 169 -6.69 25.45 3.36
N PRO A 170 -6.68 26.26 2.29
CA PRO A 170 -6.57 25.75 0.93
C PRO A 170 -5.22 25.08 0.68
N PRO A 171 -5.16 24.12 -0.26
CA PRO A 171 -3.90 23.50 -0.66
C PRO A 171 -2.88 24.52 -1.18
N LEU A 172 -1.61 24.31 -0.87
CA LEU A 172 -0.53 25.18 -1.30
C LEU A 172 -0.10 24.87 -2.75
N GLY A 173 -0.05 25.89 -3.59
CA GLY A 173 0.45 25.79 -4.96
C GLY A 173 -0.39 24.84 -5.82
N GLU A 174 0.25 23.82 -6.41
CA GLU A 174 -0.39 22.84 -7.26
C GLU A 174 -0.74 21.53 -6.53
N SER A 175 -0.60 21.51 -5.20
CA SER A 175 -0.88 20.32 -4.41
C SER A 175 -2.38 19.97 -4.44
N VAL A 176 -2.65 18.68 -4.49
CA VAL A 176 -4.01 18.12 -4.47
C VAL A 176 -4.08 17.00 -3.42
N ASP A 177 -5.28 16.63 -3.00
CA ASP A 177 -5.41 15.46 -2.13
C ASP A 177 -5.06 14.15 -2.86
N ASP A 178 -4.78 13.10 -2.09
CA ASP A 178 -4.39 11.79 -2.63
C ASP A 178 -5.46 11.19 -3.54
N TRP A 179 -6.75 11.43 -3.25
CA TRP A 179 -7.84 10.91 -4.08
C TRP A 179 -7.84 11.58 -5.45
N GLU A 180 -7.72 12.90 -5.50
CA GLU A 180 -7.69 13.67 -6.76
C GLU A 180 -6.43 13.32 -7.58
N ALA A 181 -5.27 13.15 -6.95
CA ALA A 181 -4.06 12.70 -7.64
C ALA A 181 -4.28 11.33 -8.31
N ASN A 182 -4.87 10.37 -7.58
CA ASN A 182 -5.16 9.05 -8.11
C ASN A 182 -6.30 9.07 -9.14
N ARG A 183 -7.30 9.97 -9.01
CA ARG A 183 -8.34 10.17 -10.01
C ARG A 183 -7.76 10.64 -11.35
N ARG A 184 -6.87 11.63 -11.32
CA ARG A 184 -6.16 12.12 -12.53
C ARG A 184 -5.33 11.01 -13.17
N LEU A 185 -4.67 10.19 -12.36
CA LEU A 185 -3.93 9.02 -12.85
C LEU A 185 -4.86 8.01 -13.53
N ALA A 186 -5.99 7.67 -12.90
CA ALA A 186 -6.97 6.75 -13.45
C ALA A 186 -7.57 7.26 -14.77
N GLU A 187 -7.83 8.58 -14.86
CA GLU A 187 -8.28 9.24 -16.09
C GLU A 187 -7.23 9.14 -17.21
N ALA A 188 -5.97 9.44 -16.88
CA ALA A 188 -4.87 9.33 -17.83
C ALA A 188 -4.68 7.89 -18.33
N ILE A 189 -4.78 6.89 -17.44
CA ILE A 189 -4.72 5.47 -17.79
C ILE A 189 -5.87 5.11 -18.74
N SER A 190 -7.11 5.47 -18.41
CA SER A 190 -8.29 5.18 -19.25
C SER A 190 -8.16 5.79 -20.64
N ARG A 191 -7.74 7.03 -20.72
CA ARG A 191 -7.50 7.75 -21.97
C ARG A 191 -6.40 7.08 -22.79
N ARG A 192 -5.24 6.82 -22.18
CA ARG A 192 -4.10 6.17 -22.88
C ARG A 192 -4.41 4.74 -23.32
N ALA A 193 -5.16 3.98 -22.53
CA ALA A 193 -5.60 2.64 -22.92
C ALA A 193 -6.53 2.69 -24.14
N SER A 194 -7.40 3.68 -24.21
CA SER A 194 -8.28 3.90 -25.36
C SER A 194 -7.51 4.33 -26.62
N GLU A 195 -6.60 5.32 -26.49
CA GLU A 195 -5.75 5.81 -27.57
C GLU A 195 -4.87 4.73 -28.18
N ARG A 196 -4.38 3.81 -27.33
CA ARG A 196 -3.51 2.70 -27.74
C ARG A 196 -4.25 1.44 -28.15
N GLY A 197 -5.58 1.44 -28.11
CA GLY A 197 -6.39 0.28 -28.46
C GLY A 197 -6.18 -0.92 -27.54
N ILE A 198 -5.76 -0.71 -26.27
CA ILE A 198 -5.54 -1.80 -25.33
C ILE A 198 -6.89 -2.50 -25.05
N GLY A 199 -6.95 -3.80 -25.33
CA GLY A 199 -8.10 -4.63 -25.01
C GLY A 199 -8.13 -5.08 -23.54
N VAL A 200 -9.12 -5.91 -23.22
CA VAL A 200 -9.18 -6.60 -21.92
C VAL A 200 -7.99 -7.56 -21.80
N ILE A 201 -7.25 -7.47 -20.72
CA ILE A 201 -6.12 -8.34 -20.41
C ILE A 201 -6.56 -9.36 -19.37
N GLU A 202 -6.36 -10.63 -19.67
CA GLU A 202 -6.53 -11.68 -18.68
C GLU A 202 -5.26 -11.79 -17.83
N ASP A 203 -5.44 -11.75 -16.52
CA ASP A 203 -4.38 -11.89 -15.54
C ASP A 203 -4.73 -13.02 -14.55
N ASN A 204 -3.71 -13.63 -13.97
CA ASN A 204 -3.88 -14.64 -12.93
C ASN A 204 -3.33 -14.10 -11.61
N VAL A 205 -4.22 -13.85 -10.68
CA VAL A 205 -3.86 -13.38 -9.34
C VAL A 205 -4.22 -14.47 -8.33
N ASN A 206 -3.20 -15.08 -7.73
CA ASN A 206 -3.38 -16.13 -6.71
C ASN A 206 -4.29 -17.28 -7.19
N GLY A 207 -4.12 -17.73 -8.43
CA GLY A 207 -4.92 -18.80 -9.03
C GLY A 207 -6.32 -18.38 -9.51
N ARG A 208 -6.67 -17.10 -9.39
CA ARG A 208 -7.94 -16.57 -9.92
C ARG A 208 -7.69 -15.83 -11.22
N ARG A 209 -8.46 -16.15 -12.26
CA ARG A 209 -8.47 -15.39 -13.49
C ARG A 209 -9.19 -14.06 -13.25
N VAL A 210 -8.53 -12.98 -13.58
CA VAL A 210 -9.04 -11.61 -13.45
C VAL A 210 -8.95 -10.93 -14.80
N GLN A 211 -10.04 -10.35 -15.25
CA GLN A 211 -10.06 -9.56 -16.47
C GLN A 211 -9.82 -8.09 -16.10
N ARG A 212 -8.83 -7.47 -16.74
CA ARG A 212 -8.46 -6.08 -16.54
C ARG A 212 -8.78 -5.27 -17.77
N ASP A 213 -9.74 -4.37 -17.63
CA ASP A 213 -10.09 -3.39 -18.64
C ASP A 213 -9.58 -2.00 -18.21
N TYR A 214 -8.41 -1.64 -18.69
CA TYR A 214 -7.79 -0.36 -18.33
C TYR A 214 -8.52 0.85 -18.91
N LYS A 215 -9.37 0.69 -19.94
CA LYS A 215 -10.22 1.77 -20.45
C LYS A 215 -11.25 2.22 -19.44
N ARG A 216 -11.62 1.32 -18.52
CA ARG A 216 -12.59 1.57 -17.45
C ARG A 216 -11.95 1.96 -16.11
N CYS A 217 -10.65 2.28 -16.09
CA CYS A 217 -9.95 2.57 -14.85
C CYS A 217 -10.59 3.75 -14.09
N LEU A 218 -10.96 4.83 -14.78
CA LEU A 218 -11.64 5.97 -14.18
C LEU A 218 -13.04 5.60 -13.66
N ASP A 219 -13.82 4.88 -14.45
CA ASP A 219 -15.18 4.44 -14.05
C ASP A 219 -15.13 3.58 -12.79
N LEU A 220 -14.18 2.64 -12.75
CA LEU A 220 -13.98 1.79 -11.58
C LEU A 220 -13.54 2.62 -10.37
N PHE A 221 -12.59 3.53 -10.55
CA PHE A 221 -12.08 4.39 -9.48
C PHE A 221 -13.13 5.31 -8.90
N THR A 222 -14.00 5.86 -9.73
CA THR A 222 -15.06 6.79 -9.34
C THR A 222 -16.40 6.10 -9.08
N MET A 223 -16.49 4.77 -9.15
CA MET A 223 -17.75 4.02 -9.08
C MET A 223 -18.77 4.54 -10.10
N ALA A 224 -18.35 4.65 -11.37
CA ALA A 224 -19.12 5.22 -12.49
C ALA A 224 -19.56 6.68 -12.22
N GLY A 225 -18.67 7.49 -11.66
CA GLY A 225 -18.94 8.91 -11.36
C GLY A 225 -19.74 9.17 -10.09
N ARG A 226 -20.02 8.14 -9.30
CA ARG A 226 -20.70 8.29 -8.00
C ARG A 226 -19.82 9.00 -6.97
N ILE A 227 -18.52 8.70 -6.95
CA ILE A 227 -17.53 9.33 -6.09
C ILE A 227 -16.83 10.44 -6.87
N LYS A 228 -16.91 11.67 -6.39
CA LYS A 228 -16.37 12.86 -7.04
C LYS A 228 -15.33 13.61 -6.20
N SER A 229 -15.22 13.27 -4.92
CA SER A 229 -14.34 13.93 -3.96
C SER A 229 -14.00 13.03 -2.78
N VAL A 230 -13.00 13.42 -1.98
CA VAL A 230 -12.70 12.76 -0.71
C VAL A 230 -13.91 12.76 0.23
N LYS A 231 -14.73 13.81 0.24
CA LYS A 231 -15.94 13.87 1.07
C LYS A 231 -16.94 12.76 0.69
N ASP A 232 -17.08 12.47 -0.59
CA ASP A 232 -17.93 11.35 -1.05
C ASP A 232 -17.33 9.99 -0.62
N VAL A 233 -16.01 9.87 -0.61
CA VAL A 233 -15.33 8.68 -0.06
C VAL A 233 -15.65 8.51 1.41
N CYS A 234 -15.51 9.56 2.21
CA CYS A 234 -15.81 9.56 3.64
C CYS A 234 -17.28 9.16 3.89
N GLN A 235 -18.20 9.77 3.15
CA GLN A 235 -19.63 9.45 3.26
C GLN A 235 -19.93 8.00 2.87
N TYR A 236 -19.34 7.52 1.78
CA TYR A 236 -19.48 6.12 1.36
C TYR A 236 -18.98 5.13 2.45
N ILE A 237 -17.85 5.43 3.10
CA ILE A 237 -17.32 4.60 4.17
C ILE A 237 -18.27 4.58 5.37
N ILE A 238 -18.81 5.74 5.76
CA ILE A 238 -19.79 5.84 6.86
C ILE A 238 -21.04 5.01 6.52
N ASP A 239 -21.62 5.21 5.35
CA ASP A 239 -22.86 4.56 4.93
C ASP A 239 -22.74 3.03 4.80
N THR A 240 -21.55 2.54 4.52
CA THR A 240 -21.31 1.11 4.28
C THR A 240 -20.62 0.38 5.43
N THR A 241 -20.23 1.10 6.47
CA THR A 241 -19.65 0.51 7.68
C THR A 241 -20.80 -0.03 8.56
N PRO A 242 -20.80 -1.32 8.90
CA PRO A 242 -21.79 -1.85 9.83
C PRO A 242 -21.59 -1.20 11.21
N GLY A 243 -22.69 -0.76 11.82
CA GLY A 243 -22.74 -0.22 13.18
C GLY A 243 -22.40 -1.25 14.25
#